data_9e161bfc8bdb22848283d7a7974817ee
#
_entry.id   9e161bfc8bdb22848283d7a7974817ee
#
_cell.length_a   1.000
_cell.length_b   1.000
_cell.length_c   1.000
_cell.angle_alpha   90.00
_cell.angle_beta   90.00
_cell.angle_gamma   90.00
#
_symmetry.space_group_name_H-M   'P 1'
#
loop_
_entity.id
_entity.type
_entity.pdbx_description
1 polymer ?
#
loop_
_entity_poly.entity_id
_entity_poly.type
_entity_poly.pdbx_seq_one_letter_code
_entity_poly.pdbx_strand_id
1 'polypeptide(L)'
;IKDDGRVITVSIPPFAYFVEAIAGDDFKVRIMLPPGADHHIWEPLPAQINALAGSEAFIINGQLGFEQAWMGRFREINPGMKILDLSKHIALIGTDGTLTADDDHQDNDGHVHGGPDPHYWMSPLSAYIIAEDVKNFLTELNPGSAPKYEAGLKALQHNIARVDSTLRAELS
;
A
#
# COMPACT_ATOMS: atom_id res chain seq x y z
N ILE A 1 -24.26 -17.64 -10.31
CA ILE A 1 -23.48 -16.78 -9.39
C ILE A 1 -22.07 -16.82 -9.97
N LYS A 2 -21.61 -15.74 -10.64
CA LYS A 2 -20.19 -15.60 -10.96
C LYS A 2 -19.47 -15.53 -9.63
N ASP A 3 -18.58 -16.47 -9.39
CA ASP A 3 -17.57 -16.37 -8.37
C ASP A 3 -16.67 -15.18 -8.78
N ASP A 4 -16.90 -14.02 -8.19
CA ASP A 4 -16.19 -12.78 -8.55
C ASP A 4 -14.75 -12.79 -8.01
N GLY A 5 -14.27 -13.96 -7.54
CA GLY A 5 -12.93 -14.11 -7.03
C GLY A 5 -12.68 -13.28 -5.75
N ARG A 6 -11.65 -13.62 -5.02
CA ARG A 6 -11.20 -12.85 -3.86
C ARG A 6 -10.64 -11.51 -4.34
N VAL A 7 -11.17 -10.39 -3.83
CA VAL A 7 -10.79 -9.04 -4.26
C VAL A 7 -9.96 -8.37 -3.19
N ILE A 8 -8.80 -7.85 -3.59
CA ILE A 8 -7.99 -6.92 -2.78
C ILE A 8 -8.06 -5.55 -3.46
N THR A 9 -8.41 -4.52 -2.70
CA THR A 9 -8.26 -3.14 -3.16
C THR A 9 -6.93 -2.59 -2.66
N VAL A 10 -6.26 -1.78 -3.47
CA VAL A 10 -5.04 -1.05 -3.11
C VAL A 10 -5.26 0.45 -3.35
N SER A 11 -4.63 1.30 -2.57
CA SER A 11 -4.79 2.76 -2.70
C SER A 11 -4.27 3.28 -4.02
N ILE A 12 -3.07 2.87 -4.41
CA ILE A 12 -2.33 3.38 -5.56
C ILE A 12 -1.76 2.26 -6.43
N PRO A 13 -1.52 2.53 -7.73
CA PRO A 13 -1.05 1.51 -8.68
C PRO A 13 0.22 0.75 -8.27
N PRO A 14 1.26 1.37 -7.67
CA PRO A 14 2.46 0.63 -7.26
C PRO A 14 2.17 -0.56 -6.36
N PHE A 15 1.19 -0.48 -5.48
CA PHE A 15 0.87 -1.57 -4.55
C PHE A 15 0.18 -2.75 -5.24
N ALA A 16 -0.50 -2.52 -6.36
CA ALA A 16 -1.05 -3.61 -7.19
C ALA A 16 0.08 -4.51 -7.71
N TYR A 17 1.18 -3.93 -8.15
CA TYR A 17 2.35 -4.67 -8.62
C TYR A 17 2.91 -5.63 -7.54
N PHE A 18 3.00 -5.18 -6.28
CA PHE A 18 3.48 -6.05 -5.19
C PHE A 18 2.55 -7.25 -4.95
N VAL A 19 1.23 -7.00 -4.93
CA VAL A 19 0.25 -8.08 -4.75
C VAL A 19 0.31 -9.08 -5.91
N GLU A 20 0.30 -8.59 -7.15
CA GLU A 20 0.31 -9.43 -8.36
C GLU A 20 1.63 -10.21 -8.50
N ALA A 21 2.77 -9.58 -8.20
CA ALA A 21 4.07 -10.24 -8.26
C ALA A 21 4.21 -11.37 -7.23
N ILE A 22 3.57 -11.27 -6.07
CA ILE A 22 3.66 -12.25 -4.99
C ILE A 22 2.57 -13.32 -5.11
N ALA A 23 1.32 -12.91 -5.33
CA ALA A 23 0.17 -13.80 -5.32
C ALA A 23 -0.22 -14.35 -6.69
N GLY A 24 0.25 -13.74 -7.77
CA GLY A 24 -0.23 -14.05 -9.12
C GLY A 24 -1.73 -13.77 -9.23
N ASP A 25 -2.49 -14.78 -9.63
CA ASP A 25 -3.93 -14.71 -9.91
C ASP A 25 -4.83 -15.15 -8.74
N ASP A 26 -4.28 -15.37 -7.53
CA ASP A 26 -5.07 -15.77 -6.35
C ASP A 26 -6.06 -14.67 -5.92
N PHE A 27 -5.81 -13.42 -6.28
CA PHE A 27 -6.66 -12.29 -5.98
C PHE A 27 -6.87 -11.41 -7.21
N LYS A 28 -8.08 -10.89 -7.33
CA LYS A 28 -8.35 -9.79 -8.26
C LYS A 28 -7.95 -8.47 -7.59
N VAL A 29 -7.00 -7.77 -8.16
CA VAL A 29 -6.55 -6.48 -7.61
C VAL A 29 -7.38 -5.34 -8.21
N ARG A 30 -7.85 -4.44 -7.35
CA ARG A 30 -8.55 -3.21 -7.71
C ARG A 30 -7.78 -2.02 -7.18
N ILE A 31 -7.57 -1.01 -8.01
CA ILE A 31 -6.87 0.21 -7.64
C ILE A 31 -7.92 1.28 -7.31
N MET A 32 -7.79 1.93 -6.15
CA MET A 32 -8.71 2.97 -5.70
C MET A 32 -8.49 4.27 -6.48
N LEU A 33 -7.24 4.74 -6.55
CA LEU A 33 -6.87 5.97 -7.25
C LEU A 33 -6.86 5.74 -8.76
N PRO A 34 -7.70 6.44 -9.54
CA PRO A 34 -7.73 6.28 -10.99
C PRO A 34 -6.42 6.71 -11.65
N PRO A 35 -6.07 6.14 -12.82
CA PRO A 35 -4.92 6.61 -13.59
C PRO A 35 -4.98 8.11 -13.87
N GLY A 36 -3.87 8.81 -13.63
CA GLY A 36 -3.76 10.25 -13.86
C GLY A 36 -4.39 11.15 -12.80
N ALA A 37 -5.02 10.60 -11.76
CA ALA A 37 -5.50 11.39 -10.64
C ALA A 37 -4.35 11.81 -9.73
N ASP A 38 -4.42 13.04 -9.25
CA ASP A 38 -3.48 13.57 -8.27
C ASP A 38 -3.90 13.12 -6.86
N HIS A 39 -3.10 12.27 -6.23
CA HIS A 39 -3.37 11.69 -4.91
C HIS A 39 -3.43 12.73 -3.78
N HIS A 40 -2.94 13.95 -3.99
CA HIS A 40 -3.01 15.02 -2.98
C HIS A 40 -4.38 15.66 -2.87
N ILE A 41 -5.13 15.71 -3.97
CA ILE A 41 -6.42 16.42 -4.05
C ILE A 41 -7.58 15.55 -4.47
N TRP A 42 -7.32 14.27 -4.77
CA TRP A 42 -8.35 13.37 -5.25
C TRP A 42 -9.29 12.92 -4.12
N GLU A 43 -10.57 12.84 -4.45
CA GLU A 43 -11.61 12.28 -3.58
C GLU A 43 -12.31 11.11 -4.27
N PRO A 44 -12.62 10.01 -3.54
CA PRO A 44 -13.26 8.84 -4.10
C PRO A 44 -14.71 9.13 -4.48
N LEU A 45 -15.11 8.70 -5.67
CA LEU A 45 -16.50 8.73 -6.12
C LEU A 45 -17.33 7.67 -5.38
N PRO A 46 -18.67 7.86 -5.23
CA PRO A 46 -19.54 6.90 -4.58
C PRO A 46 -19.42 5.48 -5.12
N ALA A 47 -19.20 5.32 -6.43
CA ALA A 47 -19.03 4.02 -7.05
C ALA A 47 -17.75 3.31 -6.58
N GLN A 48 -16.65 4.05 -6.36
CA GLN A 48 -15.38 3.51 -5.86
C GLN A 48 -15.49 3.14 -4.38
N ILE A 49 -16.17 3.99 -3.60
CA ILE A 49 -16.45 3.71 -2.19
C ILE A 49 -17.30 2.42 -2.07
N ASN A 50 -18.38 2.31 -2.85
CA ASN A 50 -19.24 1.13 -2.84
C ASN A 50 -18.50 -0.14 -3.31
N ALA A 51 -17.49 0.00 -4.17
CA ALA A 51 -16.67 -1.13 -4.62
C ALA A 51 -15.86 -1.78 -3.49
N LEU A 52 -15.55 -1.03 -2.42
CA LEU A 52 -14.90 -1.58 -1.22
C LEU A 52 -15.79 -2.57 -0.46
N ALA A 53 -17.12 -2.49 -0.58
CA ALA A 53 -18.02 -3.44 0.05
C ALA A 53 -17.75 -4.91 -0.37
N GLY A 54 -17.23 -5.11 -1.58
CA GLY A 54 -16.87 -6.43 -2.10
C GLY A 54 -15.38 -6.79 -1.93
N SER A 55 -14.58 -5.98 -1.23
CA SER A 55 -13.17 -6.24 -1.03
C SER A 55 -12.92 -7.01 0.26
N GLU A 56 -12.13 -8.07 0.17
CA GLU A 56 -11.68 -8.83 1.33
C GLU A 56 -10.66 -8.04 2.15
N ALA A 57 -9.83 -7.25 1.46
CA ALA A 57 -8.80 -6.46 2.07
C ALA A 57 -8.56 -5.13 1.33
N PHE A 58 -8.00 -4.17 2.05
CA PHE A 58 -7.55 -2.89 1.53
C PHE A 58 -6.11 -2.62 1.97
N ILE A 59 -5.20 -2.49 1.01
CA ILE A 59 -3.81 -2.16 1.23
C ILE A 59 -3.64 -0.66 0.99
N ILE A 60 -3.24 0.06 2.03
CA ILE A 60 -3.16 1.51 2.03
C ILE A 60 -1.71 2.00 2.13
N ASN A 61 -1.48 3.20 1.64
CA ASN A 61 -0.22 3.92 1.83
C ASN A 61 -0.05 4.41 3.28
N GLY A 62 -1.14 4.81 3.94
CA GLY A 62 -1.16 5.32 5.30
C GLY A 62 -0.90 6.84 5.43
N GLN A 63 -0.37 7.49 4.37
CA GLN A 63 -0.01 8.90 4.39
C GLN A 63 -0.78 9.75 3.36
N LEU A 64 -1.67 9.14 2.57
CA LEU A 64 -2.44 9.87 1.57
C LEU A 64 -3.66 10.56 2.19
N GLY A 65 -3.89 11.81 1.82
CA GLY A 65 -4.96 12.63 2.38
C GLY A 65 -6.35 12.00 2.24
N PHE A 66 -6.66 11.40 1.09
CA PHE A 66 -7.96 10.75 0.90
C PHE A 66 -8.14 9.52 1.79
N GLU A 67 -7.08 8.76 2.08
CA GLU A 67 -7.16 7.62 3.00
C GLU A 67 -7.55 8.08 4.39
N GLN A 68 -6.85 9.11 4.90
CA GLN A 68 -7.12 9.68 6.22
C GLN A 68 -8.53 10.26 6.31
N ALA A 69 -8.96 11.01 5.31
CA ALA A 69 -10.28 11.65 5.27
C ALA A 69 -11.44 10.63 5.19
N TRP A 70 -11.25 9.52 4.48
CA TRP A 70 -12.32 8.58 4.15
C TRP A 70 -12.27 7.24 4.90
N MET A 71 -11.23 6.97 5.68
CA MET A 71 -11.04 5.67 6.37
C MET A 71 -12.22 5.30 7.27
N GLY A 72 -12.78 6.26 8.00
CA GLY A 72 -13.98 6.03 8.81
C GLY A 72 -15.13 5.49 7.97
N ARG A 73 -15.39 6.12 6.83
CA ARG A 73 -16.44 5.71 5.89
C ARG A 73 -16.16 4.34 5.25
N PHE A 74 -14.90 4.06 4.92
CA PHE A 74 -14.51 2.76 4.36
C PHE A 74 -14.78 1.62 5.35
N ARG A 75 -14.48 1.82 6.63
CA ARG A 75 -14.76 0.84 7.70
C ARG A 75 -16.25 0.65 7.95
N GLU A 76 -17.07 1.70 7.84
CA GLU A 76 -18.53 1.59 7.96
C GLU A 76 -19.13 0.74 6.84
N ILE A 77 -18.63 0.89 5.60
CA ILE A 77 -19.14 0.17 4.43
C ILE A 77 -18.75 -1.30 4.46
N ASN A 78 -17.55 -1.61 4.93
CA ASN A 78 -17.07 -2.98 5.05
C ASN A 78 -16.33 -3.20 6.39
N PRO A 79 -17.08 -3.42 7.48
CA PRO A 79 -16.49 -3.61 8.82
C PRO A 79 -15.60 -4.86 8.94
N GLY A 80 -15.79 -5.84 8.05
CA GLY A 80 -14.99 -7.07 8.01
C GLY A 80 -13.74 -6.99 7.14
N MET A 81 -13.53 -5.90 6.42
CA MET A 81 -12.40 -5.72 5.54
C MET A 81 -11.10 -5.62 6.33
N LYS A 82 -10.13 -6.46 5.98
CA LYS A 82 -8.80 -6.37 6.57
C LYS A 82 -8.02 -5.21 5.95
N ILE A 83 -7.26 -4.48 6.76
CA ILE A 83 -6.48 -3.32 6.30
C ILE A 83 -5.01 -3.56 6.59
N LEU A 84 -4.17 -3.42 5.55
CA LEU A 84 -2.72 -3.36 5.66
C LEU A 84 -2.26 -1.93 5.39
N ASP A 85 -1.65 -1.31 6.38
CA ASP A 85 -1.03 0.01 6.29
C ASP A 85 0.48 -0.17 6.09
N LEU A 86 0.96 0.12 4.88
CA LEU A 86 2.34 -0.10 4.48
C LEU A 86 3.33 0.93 5.05
N SER A 87 2.85 2.00 5.67
CA SER A 87 3.74 2.97 6.34
C SER A 87 4.28 2.48 7.68
N LYS A 88 3.66 1.46 8.28
CA LYS A 88 3.90 1.04 9.68
C LYS A 88 5.33 0.57 9.99
N HIS A 89 6.01 -0.02 9.02
CA HIS A 89 7.36 -0.54 9.21
C HIS A 89 8.43 0.26 8.45
N ILE A 90 8.05 1.42 7.90
CA ILE A 90 8.94 2.27 7.11
C ILE A 90 9.31 3.51 7.90
N ALA A 91 10.61 3.80 7.98
CA ALA A 91 11.08 5.08 8.50
C ALA A 91 10.71 6.18 7.47
N LEU A 92 9.66 6.92 7.78
CA LEU A 92 9.17 7.99 6.92
C LEU A 92 10.08 9.23 7.04
N ILE A 93 10.18 9.99 5.96
CA ILE A 93 10.90 11.27 5.94
C ILE A 93 9.88 12.38 6.18
N GLY A 94 10.13 13.22 7.19
CA GLY A 94 9.35 14.43 7.43
C GLY A 94 9.56 15.45 6.31
N THR A 95 8.65 16.41 6.19
CA THR A 95 8.74 17.47 5.17
C THR A 95 9.96 18.37 5.32
N ASP A 96 10.62 18.35 6.47
CA ASP A 96 11.89 19.02 6.76
C ASP A 96 13.13 18.16 6.45
N GLY A 97 12.93 16.94 5.90
CA GLY A 97 13.99 15.99 5.58
C GLY A 97 14.49 15.18 6.77
N THR A 98 13.86 15.30 7.95
CA THR A 98 14.18 14.47 9.12
C THR A 98 13.44 13.15 9.09
N LEU A 99 14.05 12.09 9.66
CA LEU A 99 13.34 10.82 9.88
C LEU A 99 12.36 10.99 11.04
N THR A 100 11.07 10.75 10.78
CA THR A 100 10.05 10.73 11.83
C THR A 100 10.00 9.33 12.43
N ALA A 101 10.48 9.18 13.67
CA ALA A 101 10.07 8.06 14.52
C ALA A 101 8.67 8.39 15.08
N ASP A 102 7.83 7.36 15.31
CA ASP A 102 6.49 7.51 15.91
C ASP A 102 6.56 8.29 17.25
N ASP A 103 6.54 9.62 17.19
CA ASP A 103 6.39 10.49 18.35
C ASP A 103 5.02 11.18 18.27
N ASP A 104 4.15 10.75 19.17
CA ASP A 104 2.78 11.20 19.39
C ASP A 104 2.80 12.59 20.07
N HIS A 105 3.34 13.62 19.38
CA HIS A 105 3.28 15.00 19.84
C HIS A 105 2.26 15.80 19.06
N GLN A 106 1.10 15.97 19.69
CA GLN A 106 0.10 16.97 19.34
C GLN A 106 0.66 18.38 19.63
N ASP A 107 1.28 18.99 18.64
CA ASP A 107 1.50 20.43 18.64
C ASP A 107 0.32 21.14 17.98
N ASN A 108 -0.43 21.86 18.82
CA ASN A 108 -1.68 22.54 18.51
C ASN A 108 -1.42 23.98 18.00
N ASP A 109 -0.59 24.11 16.95
CA ASP A 109 -0.39 25.38 16.26
C ASP A 109 -0.81 25.25 14.80
N GLY A 110 -1.87 26.00 14.44
CA GLY A 110 -2.67 25.94 13.21
C GLY A 110 -1.95 26.18 11.88
N HIS A 111 -0.76 25.68 11.70
CA HIS A 111 -0.06 25.60 10.43
C HIS A 111 -0.01 24.12 10.00
N VAL A 112 -0.78 23.79 8.96
CA VAL A 112 -0.72 22.49 8.28
C VAL A 112 0.66 22.36 7.65
N HIS A 113 1.65 21.97 8.42
CA HIS A 113 2.90 21.44 7.90
C HIS A 113 2.58 20.06 7.36
N GLY A 114 2.78 19.86 6.07
CA GLY A 114 2.48 18.61 5.40
C GLY A 114 3.06 17.43 6.16
N GLY A 115 2.26 16.37 6.33
CA GLY A 115 2.68 15.13 6.99
C GLY A 115 3.90 14.50 6.31
N PRO A 116 4.35 13.32 6.78
CA PRO A 116 5.49 12.63 6.20
C PRO A 116 5.33 12.42 4.68
N ASP A 117 6.45 12.40 3.96
CA ASP A 117 6.46 12.18 2.51
C ASP A 117 5.79 10.82 2.18
N PRO A 118 4.68 10.82 1.42
CA PRO A 118 3.98 9.58 1.08
C PRO A 118 4.71 8.72 0.04
N HIS A 119 5.78 9.23 -0.63
CA HIS A 119 6.42 8.58 -1.78
C HIS A 119 7.49 7.55 -1.39
N TYR A 120 7.42 7.01 -0.19
CA TYR A 120 8.40 6.05 0.34
C TYR A 120 8.56 4.78 -0.51
N TRP A 121 7.54 4.39 -1.29
CA TRP A 121 7.60 3.21 -2.16
C TRP A 121 8.60 3.33 -3.31
N MET A 122 9.14 4.53 -3.56
CA MET A 122 10.17 4.77 -4.61
C MET A 122 11.57 4.33 -4.17
N SER A 123 11.78 4.10 -2.87
CA SER A 123 13.07 3.61 -2.35
C SER A 123 13.18 2.09 -2.48
N PRO A 124 14.30 1.55 -3.02
CA PRO A 124 14.53 0.10 -3.03
C PRO A 124 14.47 -0.53 -1.64
N LEU A 125 14.97 0.14 -0.61
CA LEU A 125 14.89 -0.36 0.78
C LEU A 125 13.46 -0.49 1.24
N SER A 126 12.63 0.53 1.03
CA SER A 126 11.21 0.47 1.34
C SER A 126 10.48 -0.60 0.53
N ALA A 127 10.86 -0.80 -0.73
CA ALA A 127 10.27 -1.83 -1.58
C ALA A 127 10.50 -3.25 -1.02
N TYR A 128 11.66 -3.53 -0.37
CA TYR A 128 11.88 -4.79 0.34
C TYR A 128 10.91 -4.96 1.50
N ILE A 129 10.75 -3.94 2.33
CA ILE A 129 9.84 -3.96 3.50
C ILE A 129 8.40 -4.16 3.03
N ILE A 130 7.96 -3.39 2.03
CA ILE A 130 6.62 -3.51 1.43
C ILE A 130 6.38 -4.93 0.92
N ALA A 131 7.36 -5.52 0.21
CA ALA A 131 7.22 -6.87 -0.32
C ALA A 131 7.02 -7.92 0.79
N GLU A 132 7.74 -7.79 1.91
CA GLU A 132 7.58 -8.67 3.06
C GLU A 132 6.23 -8.49 3.77
N ASP A 133 5.82 -7.24 4.01
CA ASP A 133 4.52 -6.94 4.63
C ASP A 133 3.37 -7.47 3.78
N VAL A 134 3.40 -7.24 2.46
CA VAL A 134 2.40 -7.75 1.53
C VAL A 134 2.37 -9.27 1.54
N LYS A 135 3.53 -9.96 1.47
CA LYS A 135 3.59 -11.43 1.52
C LYS A 135 3.01 -11.98 2.82
N ASN A 136 3.36 -11.39 3.96
CA ASN A 136 2.84 -11.81 5.26
C ASN A 136 1.31 -11.66 5.31
N PHE A 137 0.81 -10.51 4.90
CA PHE A 137 -0.62 -10.22 4.86
C PHE A 137 -1.40 -11.15 3.92
N LEU A 138 -0.86 -11.43 2.72
CA LEU A 138 -1.46 -12.40 1.79
C LEU A 138 -1.48 -13.81 2.38
N THR A 139 -0.45 -14.19 3.14
CA THR A 139 -0.39 -15.45 3.83
C THR A 139 -1.45 -15.56 4.95
N GLU A 140 -1.73 -14.47 5.67
CA GLU A 140 -2.83 -14.42 6.63
C GLU A 140 -4.20 -14.55 5.96
N LEU A 141 -4.37 -13.95 4.80
CA LEU A 141 -5.61 -14.06 4.02
C LEU A 141 -5.79 -15.47 3.45
N ASN A 142 -4.73 -16.10 2.96
CA ASN A 142 -4.76 -17.41 2.31
C ASN A 142 -3.58 -18.30 2.73
N PRO A 143 -3.64 -18.91 3.92
CA PRO A 143 -2.53 -19.71 4.46
C PRO A 143 -2.15 -20.90 3.57
N GLY A 144 -3.09 -21.45 2.81
CA GLY A 144 -2.84 -22.57 1.91
C GLY A 144 -1.88 -22.26 0.76
N SER A 145 -1.73 -21.00 0.40
CA SER A 145 -0.83 -20.52 -0.67
C SER A 145 0.51 -19.99 -0.14
N ALA A 146 0.82 -20.13 1.14
CA ALA A 146 2.06 -19.60 1.73
C ALA A 146 3.35 -19.98 0.96
N PRO A 147 3.55 -21.22 0.49
CA PRO A 147 4.74 -21.58 -0.31
C PRO A 147 4.80 -20.82 -1.65
N LYS A 148 3.66 -20.59 -2.29
CA LYS A 148 3.57 -19.79 -3.54
C LYS A 148 3.99 -18.35 -3.27
N TYR A 149 3.48 -17.75 -2.20
CA TYR A 149 3.78 -16.35 -1.85
C TYR A 149 5.24 -16.16 -1.44
N GLU A 150 5.83 -17.15 -0.75
CA GLU A 150 7.26 -17.14 -0.45
C GLU A 150 8.13 -17.18 -1.72
N ALA A 151 7.73 -17.99 -2.70
CA ALA A 151 8.43 -18.03 -3.99
C ALA A 151 8.28 -16.71 -4.77
N GLY A 152 7.08 -16.12 -4.77
CA GLY A 152 6.81 -14.81 -5.36
C GLY A 152 7.63 -13.69 -4.72
N LEU A 153 7.70 -13.67 -3.38
CA LEU A 153 8.53 -12.74 -2.63
C LEU A 153 10.00 -12.82 -3.06
N LYS A 154 10.57 -14.02 -3.11
CA LYS A 154 11.98 -14.21 -3.51
C LYS A 154 12.25 -13.70 -4.93
N ALA A 155 11.36 -13.99 -5.86
CA ALA A 155 11.48 -13.50 -7.23
C ALA A 155 11.41 -11.96 -7.30
N LEU A 156 10.49 -11.35 -6.55
CA LEU A 156 10.35 -9.90 -6.46
C LEU A 156 11.57 -9.25 -5.82
N GLN A 157 12.09 -9.80 -4.71
CA GLN A 157 13.30 -9.30 -4.05
C GLN A 157 14.52 -9.38 -4.96
N HIS A 158 14.65 -10.45 -5.76
CA HIS A 158 15.71 -10.55 -6.78
C HIS A 158 15.61 -9.41 -7.82
N ASN A 159 14.40 -9.11 -8.29
CA ASN A 159 14.18 -8.01 -9.23
C ASN A 159 14.51 -6.64 -8.60
N ILE A 160 14.11 -6.39 -7.36
CA ILE A 160 14.44 -5.15 -6.64
C ILE A 160 15.96 -5.00 -6.52
N ALA A 161 16.69 -6.06 -6.12
CA ALA A 161 18.15 -6.05 -6.01
C ALA A 161 18.83 -5.71 -7.34
N ARG A 162 18.33 -6.28 -8.43
CA ARG A 162 18.85 -6.02 -9.77
C ARG A 162 18.68 -4.54 -10.18
N VAL A 163 17.49 -3.98 -9.92
CA VAL A 163 17.20 -2.57 -10.21
C VAL A 163 18.06 -1.65 -9.35
N ASP A 164 18.16 -1.91 -8.04
CA ASP A 164 19.00 -1.12 -7.12
C ASP A 164 20.48 -1.12 -7.56
N SER A 165 21.00 -2.29 -7.94
CA SER A 165 22.38 -2.42 -8.45
C SER A 165 22.60 -1.62 -9.72
N THR A 166 21.65 -1.64 -10.65
CA THR A 166 21.72 -0.86 -11.90
C THR A 166 21.72 0.64 -11.61
N LEU A 167 20.80 1.11 -10.76
CA LEU A 167 20.72 2.52 -10.39
C LEU A 167 22.01 3.01 -9.72
N ARG A 168 22.59 2.23 -8.81
CA ARG A 168 23.85 2.58 -8.15
C ARG A 168 25.01 2.69 -9.14
N ALA A 169 25.05 1.80 -10.15
CA ALA A 169 26.09 1.82 -11.16
C ALA A 169 25.97 3.01 -12.12
N GLU A 170 24.76 3.49 -12.40
CA GLU A 170 24.51 4.63 -13.28
C GLU A 170 24.67 5.99 -12.57
N LEU A 171 24.51 6.03 -11.23
CA LEU A 171 24.60 7.26 -10.44
C LEU A 171 25.97 7.46 -9.78
N SER A 172 26.91 6.53 -9.92
CA SER A 172 28.28 6.60 -9.39
C SER A 172 29.26 7.07 -10.47
#